data_901284d9e3f0eb39f7c48bf53e2acb6a
#
_entry.id   901284d9e3f0eb39f7c48bf53e2acb6a
#
_cell.length_a   1.000
_cell.length_b   1.000
_cell.length_c   1.000
_cell.angle_alpha   90.00
_cell.angle_beta   90.00
_cell.angle_gamma   90.00
#
_symmetry.space_group_name_H-M   'P 1'
#
loop_
_entity.id
_entity.type
_entity.pdbx_description
1 polymer ?
#
loop_
_entity_poly.entity_id
_entity_poly.type
_entity_poly.pdbx_seq_one_letter_code
_entity_poly.pdbx_strand_id
1 'polypeptide(L)'
;MTMAIEVILPKVDMDMESGVLVAWKVAAGDRVEQGDILFEMETGKATMEVEAPASGAIRDLAPVDGKELPIGTCVAWIDED
;
A
#
# COMPACT_ATOMS: atom_id res chain seq x y z
N MET A 1 -13.99 -17.08 9.83
CA MET A 1 -14.20 -15.63 9.67
C MET A 1 -12.91 -15.00 9.14
N THR A 2 -13.02 -14.23 8.07
CA THR A 2 -11.87 -13.60 7.44
C THR A 2 -11.61 -12.25 8.11
N MET A 3 -10.36 -11.94 8.40
CA MET A 3 -10.00 -10.64 8.93
C MET A 3 -9.48 -9.76 7.81
N ALA A 4 -9.93 -8.52 7.78
CA ALA A 4 -9.44 -7.55 6.82
C ALA A 4 -8.32 -6.72 7.46
N ILE A 5 -7.19 -6.68 6.78
CA ILE A 5 -6.01 -5.93 7.23
C ILE A 5 -5.88 -4.70 6.35
N GLU A 6 -5.78 -3.56 7.00
CA GLU A 6 -5.64 -2.29 6.31
C GLU A 6 -4.22 -2.13 5.75
N VAL A 7 -4.12 -1.75 4.48
CA VAL A 7 -2.83 -1.40 3.86
C VAL A 7 -2.76 0.12 3.84
N ILE A 8 -1.78 0.68 4.52
CA ILE A 8 -1.66 2.12 4.65
C ILE A 8 -0.35 2.61 4.03
N LEU A 9 -0.28 3.91 3.74
CA LEU A 9 0.97 4.54 3.38
C LEU A 9 1.86 4.57 4.61
N PRO A 10 2.97 3.84 4.63
CA PRO A 10 3.83 3.77 5.81
C PRO A 10 4.71 5.01 5.95
N LYS A 11 5.07 5.31 7.18
CA LYS A 11 6.04 6.33 7.45
C LYS A 11 7.42 5.67 7.49
N VAL A 12 8.19 5.91 6.45
CA VAL A 12 9.51 5.28 6.31
C VAL A 12 10.66 6.23 6.61
N ASP A 13 10.34 7.51 6.83
CA ASP A 13 11.31 8.56 7.16
C ASP A 13 10.66 9.47 8.20
N MET A 14 11.44 9.93 9.17
CA MET A 14 10.94 10.78 10.25
C MET A 14 10.35 12.10 9.76
N ASP A 15 10.85 12.60 8.65
CA ASP A 15 10.39 13.88 8.08
C ASP A 15 9.23 13.71 7.10
N MET A 16 8.75 12.50 6.94
CA MET A 16 7.73 12.19 5.95
C MET A 16 6.34 12.47 6.51
N GLU A 17 5.56 13.28 5.80
CA GLU A 17 4.19 13.61 6.17
C GLU A 17 3.19 13.07 5.14
N SER A 18 3.63 12.86 3.92
CA SER A 18 2.76 12.42 2.83
C SER A 18 3.57 11.69 1.78
N GLY A 19 2.87 11.05 0.85
CA GLY A 19 3.48 10.38 -0.28
C GLY A 19 2.51 10.31 -1.44
N VAL A 20 3.01 9.90 -2.60
CA VAL A 20 2.22 9.76 -3.81
C VAL A 20 2.32 8.31 -4.28
N LEU A 21 1.17 7.69 -4.57
CA LEU A 21 1.16 6.37 -5.19
C LEU A 21 1.66 6.51 -6.62
N VAL A 22 2.66 5.72 -6.98
CA VAL A 22 3.27 5.75 -8.31
C VAL A 22 2.74 4.60 -9.17
N ALA A 23 2.70 3.40 -8.61
CA ALA A 23 2.26 2.21 -9.34
C ALA A 23 1.88 1.09 -8.39
N TRP A 24 0.85 0.31 -8.76
CA TRP A 24 0.51 -0.93 -8.08
C TRP A 24 1.23 -2.08 -8.79
N LYS A 25 1.79 -2.99 -8.00
CA LYS A 25 2.44 -4.20 -8.53
C LYS A 25 1.50 -5.39 -8.57
N VAL A 26 0.31 -5.23 -8.01
CA VAL A 26 -0.74 -6.27 -7.95
C VAL A 26 -2.06 -5.66 -8.37
N ALA A 27 -3.02 -6.53 -8.67
CA ALA A 27 -4.38 -6.10 -9.05
C ALA A 27 -5.37 -6.54 -7.99
N ALA A 28 -6.53 -5.88 -7.96
CA ALA A 28 -7.59 -6.26 -7.03
C ALA A 28 -8.00 -7.70 -7.29
N GLY A 29 -8.11 -8.46 -6.22
CA GLY A 29 -8.43 -9.88 -6.29
C GLY A 29 -7.22 -10.80 -6.31
N ASP A 30 -6.02 -10.26 -6.49
CA ASP A 30 -4.80 -11.06 -6.45
C ASP A 30 -4.54 -11.56 -5.05
N ARG A 31 -3.98 -12.76 -4.96
CA ARG A 31 -3.48 -13.26 -3.68
C ARG A 31 -2.05 -12.77 -3.49
N VAL A 32 -1.78 -12.21 -2.32
CA VAL A 32 -0.45 -11.73 -1.95
C VAL A 32 0.02 -12.47 -0.71
N GLU A 33 1.33 -12.50 -0.53
CA GLU A 33 1.93 -13.04 0.68
C GLU A 33 2.65 -11.94 1.43
N GLN A 34 2.72 -12.08 2.74
CA GLN A 34 3.42 -11.11 3.58
C GLN A 34 4.85 -10.94 3.06
N GLY A 35 5.24 -9.70 2.84
CA GLY A 35 6.55 -9.37 2.29
C GLY A 35 6.56 -9.13 0.79
N ASP A 36 5.49 -9.51 0.08
CA ASP A 36 5.39 -9.22 -1.36
C ASP A 36 5.29 -7.71 -1.58
N ILE A 37 5.93 -7.22 -2.63
CA ILE A 37 5.84 -5.79 -2.97
C ILE A 37 4.46 -5.51 -3.55
N LEU A 38 3.73 -4.62 -2.91
CA LEU A 38 2.37 -4.26 -3.32
C LEU A 38 2.33 -3.06 -4.24
N PHE A 39 3.06 -2.03 -3.90
CA PHE A 39 3.03 -0.78 -4.66
C PHE A 39 4.31 0.01 -4.45
N GLU A 40 4.49 0.98 -5.33
CA GLU A 40 5.56 1.97 -5.21
C GLU A 40 4.96 3.29 -4.80
N MET A 41 5.63 3.99 -3.90
CA MET A 41 5.25 5.33 -3.50
C MET A 41 6.43 6.26 -3.65
N GLU A 42 6.14 7.52 -3.96
CA GLU A 42 7.16 8.54 -4.10
C GLU A 42 7.05 9.53 -2.95
N THR A 43 8.17 9.85 -2.37
CA THR A 43 8.28 10.91 -1.37
C THR A 43 9.09 12.05 -1.99
N GLY A 44 9.26 13.14 -1.28
CA GLY A 44 10.08 14.24 -1.78
C GLY A 44 11.53 13.88 -2.02
N LYS A 45 11.99 12.74 -1.51
CA LYS A 45 13.40 12.34 -1.59
C LYS A 45 13.65 11.12 -2.47
N ALA A 46 12.69 10.19 -2.56
CA ALA A 46 12.95 8.92 -3.24
C ALA A 46 11.64 8.19 -3.56
N THR A 47 11.75 7.22 -4.45
CA THR A 47 10.68 6.26 -4.72
C THR A 47 10.96 5.02 -3.89
N MET A 48 9.92 4.50 -3.24
CA MET A 48 10.02 3.35 -2.34
C MET A 48 9.02 2.28 -2.69
N GLU A 49 9.37 1.04 -2.39
CA GLU A 49 8.46 -0.09 -2.54
C GLU A 49 7.87 -0.44 -1.18
N VAL A 50 6.57 -0.73 -1.16
CA VAL A 50 5.86 -1.07 0.08
C VAL A 50 5.42 -2.53 0.02
N GLU A 51 5.73 -3.26 1.08
CA GLU A 51 5.46 -4.69 1.19
C GLU A 51 4.11 -4.97 1.85
N ALA A 52 3.57 -6.15 1.54
CA ALA A 52 2.32 -6.59 2.13
C ALA A 52 2.50 -6.85 3.63
N PRO A 53 1.59 -6.32 4.47
CA PRO A 53 1.66 -6.56 5.93
C PRO A 53 1.09 -7.92 6.33
N ALA A 54 0.43 -8.62 5.43
CA ALA A 54 -0.21 -9.91 5.69
C ALA A 54 -0.40 -10.66 4.39
N SER A 55 -0.77 -11.94 4.50
CA SER A 55 -1.08 -12.79 3.36
C SER A 55 -2.58 -12.89 3.17
N GLY A 56 -3.05 -12.85 1.93
CA GLY A 56 -4.46 -12.96 1.62
C GLY A 56 -4.80 -12.34 0.28
N ALA A 57 -6.09 -12.11 0.04
CA ALA A 57 -6.57 -11.48 -1.20
C ALA A 57 -6.64 -9.96 -1.02
N ILE A 58 -6.03 -9.23 -1.93
CA ILE A 58 -6.03 -7.76 -1.87
C ILE A 58 -7.24 -7.20 -2.61
N ARG A 59 -7.81 -6.11 -2.09
CA ARG A 59 -8.96 -5.45 -2.70
C ARG A 59 -8.96 -3.96 -2.40
N ASP A 60 -9.84 -3.25 -3.11
CA ASP A 60 -10.09 -1.82 -2.90
C ASP A 60 -8.83 -0.97 -3.02
N LEU A 61 -8.09 -1.20 -4.11
CA LEU A 61 -6.86 -0.45 -4.38
C LEU A 61 -7.18 1.01 -4.70
N ALA A 62 -6.48 1.93 -4.03
CA ALA A 62 -6.63 3.34 -4.30
C ALA A 62 -6.10 3.66 -5.70
N PRO A 63 -6.70 4.65 -6.39
CA PRO A 63 -6.25 4.99 -7.73
C PRO A 63 -4.88 5.66 -7.73
N VAL A 64 -4.12 5.43 -8.79
CA VAL A 64 -2.85 6.11 -9.02
C VAL A 64 -3.17 7.36 -9.84
N ASP A 65 -3.44 8.46 -9.17
CA ASP A 65 -3.90 9.68 -9.79
C ASP A 65 -2.96 10.89 -9.57
N GLY A 66 -1.79 10.62 -9.03
CA GLY A 66 -0.79 11.66 -8.80
C GLY A 66 -1.05 12.56 -7.60
N LYS A 67 -2.08 12.26 -6.83
CA LYS A 67 -2.40 13.05 -5.64
C LYS A 67 -1.51 12.66 -4.47
N GLU A 68 -1.11 13.67 -3.71
CA GLU A 68 -0.38 13.47 -2.48
C GLU A 68 -1.35 13.05 -1.39
N LEU A 69 -1.00 11.97 -0.70
CA LEU A 69 -1.83 11.41 0.36
C LEU A 69 -1.09 11.48 1.70
N PRO A 70 -1.79 11.81 2.80
CA PRO A 70 -1.16 11.79 4.11
C PRO A 70 -0.69 10.39 4.49
N ILE A 71 0.38 10.31 5.25
CA ILE A 71 0.85 9.05 5.82
C ILE A 71 -0.25 8.49 6.71
N GLY A 72 -0.47 7.17 6.64
CA GLY A 72 -1.54 6.50 7.36
C GLY A 72 -2.82 6.36 6.56
N THR A 73 -2.88 6.95 5.36
CA THR A 73 -4.05 6.80 4.49
C THR A 73 -4.19 5.34 4.08
N CYS A 74 -5.39 4.80 4.24
CA CYS A 74 -5.70 3.44 3.79
C CYS A 74 -5.76 3.43 2.26
N VAL A 75 -4.95 2.60 1.64
CA VAL A 75 -4.87 2.52 0.18
C VAL A 75 -5.35 1.19 -0.36
N ALA A 76 -5.57 0.20 0.49
CA ALA A 76 -6.10 -1.10 0.08
C ALA A 76 -6.48 -1.90 1.33
N TRP A 77 -7.08 -3.06 1.10
CA TRP A 77 -7.41 -4.02 2.15
C TRP A 77 -6.94 -5.40 1.72
N ILE A 78 -6.48 -6.19 2.68
CA ILE A 78 -6.15 -7.59 2.46
C ILE A 78 -7.10 -8.42 3.31
N ASP A 79 -7.86 -9.28 2.66
CA ASP A 79 -8.69 -10.25 3.36
C ASP A 79 -7.80 -11.43 3.73
N GLU A 80 -7.37 -11.47 4.98
CA GLU A 80 -6.43 -12.47 5.47
C GLU A 80 -7.04 -13.86 5.44
N ASP A 81 -6.22 -14.84 5.04
CA ASP A 81 -6.65 -16.23 4.97
C ASP A 81 -6.97 -16.82 6.33
#